data_530cbc5ab124035606b462ff74406948
#
_entry.id   530cbc5ab124035606b462ff74406948
#
_cell.length_a   1.000
_cell.length_b   1.000
_cell.length_c   1.000
_cell.angle_alpha   90.00
_cell.angle_beta   90.00
_cell.angle_gamma   90.00
#
_symmetry.space_group_name_H-M   'P 1'
#
loop_
_entity.id
_entity.type
_entity.pdbx_description
1 polymer ?
#
loop_
_entity_poly.entity_id
_entity_poly.type
_entity_poly.pdbx_seq_one_letter_code
_entity_poly.pdbx_strand_id
1 'polypeptide(L)'
;MEAISFKLDVFEGPLDLMLHLISKHKLNINDIEISKLLEQYMIYIEQAKEQDLELAGEFLEMAARLVYIKTVSLLPKPEEADEIKKELQGALIEYSLCKKAAGELKNMFCGHDIFVRSPGKIKLDSEYKLCHPPSRLVDAFLNICLLYTSPSPRDSTS
;
A
#
# COMPACT_ATOMS: atom_id res chain seq x y z
N MET A 1 -23.18 -29.71 6.05
CA MET A 1 -22.26 -28.98 5.16
C MET A 1 -22.58 -27.50 5.35
N GLU A 2 -21.75 -26.81 6.15
CA GLU A 2 -21.92 -25.38 6.35
C GLU A 2 -21.46 -24.68 5.08
N ALA A 3 -22.39 -24.02 4.38
CA ALA A 3 -22.10 -23.13 3.28
C ALA A 3 -21.34 -21.91 3.86
N ILE A 4 -20.02 -21.91 3.71
CA ILE A 4 -19.21 -20.77 4.07
C ILE A 4 -19.55 -19.68 3.05
N SER A 5 -20.35 -18.70 3.47
CA SER A 5 -20.65 -17.50 2.69
C SER A 5 -19.37 -16.70 2.56
N PHE A 6 -18.66 -16.85 1.45
CA PHE A 6 -17.50 -16.04 1.12
C PHE A 6 -17.97 -14.75 0.46
N LYS A 7 -17.86 -13.63 1.17
CA LYS A 7 -17.99 -12.30 0.57
C LYS A 7 -16.61 -11.88 0.06
N LEU A 8 -16.50 -11.55 -1.22
CA LEU A 8 -15.31 -10.91 -1.81
C LEU A 8 -14.99 -9.57 -1.13
N ASP A 9 -16.01 -8.94 -0.53
CA ASP A 9 -15.86 -7.70 0.28
C ASP A 9 -14.96 -7.84 1.52
N VAL A 10 -14.44 -9.05 1.79
CA VAL A 10 -13.58 -9.33 2.95
C VAL A 10 -12.10 -9.09 2.64
N PHE A 11 -11.69 -9.09 1.37
CA PHE A 11 -10.29 -8.94 0.98
C PHE A 11 -10.02 -7.59 0.33
N GLU A 12 -8.96 -6.92 0.77
CA GLU A 12 -8.54 -5.62 0.25
C GLU A 12 -7.87 -5.70 -1.14
N GLY A 13 -7.69 -6.93 -1.66
CA GLY A 13 -7.11 -7.16 -2.98
C GLY A 13 -6.60 -8.59 -3.18
N PRO A 14 -6.05 -8.91 -4.36
CA PRO A 14 -5.61 -10.26 -4.70
C PRO A 14 -4.45 -10.77 -3.85
N LEU A 15 -3.54 -9.90 -3.40
CA LEU A 15 -2.45 -10.28 -2.49
C LEU A 15 -2.97 -10.68 -1.12
N ASP A 16 -4.02 -10.02 -0.62
CA ASP A 16 -4.64 -10.37 0.65
C ASP A 16 -5.31 -11.74 0.59
N LEU A 17 -6.03 -12.02 -0.48
CA LEU A 17 -6.59 -13.35 -0.76
C LEU A 17 -5.48 -14.41 -0.82
N MET A 18 -4.38 -14.13 -1.50
CA MET A 18 -3.25 -15.08 -1.58
C MET A 18 -2.63 -15.36 -0.22
N LEU A 19 -2.41 -14.35 0.62
CA LEU A 19 -1.93 -14.55 1.99
C LEU A 19 -2.90 -15.38 2.83
N HIS A 20 -4.20 -15.14 2.66
CA HIS A 20 -5.22 -15.95 3.32
C HIS A 20 -5.15 -17.42 2.89
N LEU A 21 -5.04 -17.70 1.59
CA LEU A 21 -4.92 -19.06 1.06
C LEU A 21 -3.63 -19.75 1.53
N ILE A 22 -2.50 -19.04 1.53
CA ILE A 22 -1.21 -19.53 2.04
C ILE A 22 -1.35 -19.93 3.51
N SER A 23 -1.94 -19.08 4.33
CA SER A 23 -2.17 -19.33 5.76
C SER A 23 -3.13 -20.50 5.98
N LYS A 24 -4.27 -20.52 5.28
CA LYS A 24 -5.30 -21.56 5.39
C LYS A 24 -4.79 -22.95 5.04
N HIS A 25 -3.96 -23.04 3.99
CA HIS A 25 -3.40 -24.30 3.52
C HIS A 25 -2.02 -24.61 4.09
N LYS A 26 -1.54 -23.79 5.04
CA LYS A 26 -0.22 -23.93 5.69
C LYS A 26 0.94 -24.04 4.69
N LEU A 27 0.84 -23.30 3.58
CA LEU A 27 1.89 -23.23 2.59
C LEU A 27 3.03 -22.34 3.12
N ASN A 28 4.25 -22.64 2.66
CA ASN A 28 5.39 -21.83 3.05
C ASN A 28 5.49 -20.60 2.13
N ILE A 29 5.44 -19.40 2.69
CA ILE A 29 5.57 -18.15 1.94
C ILE A 29 6.97 -18.00 1.31
N ASN A 30 8.00 -18.63 1.89
CA ASN A 30 9.38 -18.60 1.38
C ASN A 30 9.64 -19.64 0.28
N ASP A 31 8.74 -20.61 0.13
CA ASP A 31 8.81 -21.61 -0.96
C ASP A 31 7.39 -21.95 -1.41
N ILE A 32 6.82 -21.05 -2.18
CA ILE A 32 5.43 -21.14 -2.62
C ILE A 32 5.29 -22.21 -3.68
N GLU A 33 4.45 -23.21 -3.43
CA GLU A 33 4.04 -24.18 -4.43
C GLU A 33 2.95 -23.57 -5.32
N ILE A 34 3.38 -22.95 -6.43
CA ILE A 34 2.51 -22.18 -7.34
C ILE A 34 1.32 -23.00 -7.84
N SER A 35 1.53 -24.30 -8.11
CA SER A 35 0.45 -25.18 -8.60
C SER A 35 -0.71 -25.30 -7.60
N LYS A 36 -0.38 -25.50 -6.33
CA LYS A 36 -1.41 -25.57 -5.27
C LYS A 36 -2.07 -24.23 -5.01
N LEU A 37 -1.28 -23.16 -5.00
CA LEU A 37 -1.80 -21.82 -4.79
C LEU A 37 -2.75 -21.42 -5.91
N LEU A 38 -2.38 -21.67 -7.18
CA LEU A 38 -3.22 -21.41 -8.35
C LEU A 38 -4.54 -22.19 -8.27
N GLU A 39 -4.49 -23.49 -7.94
CA GLU A 39 -5.69 -24.31 -7.83
C GLU A 39 -6.68 -23.75 -6.79
N GLN A 40 -6.18 -23.40 -5.61
CA GLN A 40 -7.01 -22.82 -4.55
C GLN A 40 -7.54 -21.44 -4.93
N TYR A 41 -6.73 -20.64 -5.60
CA TYR A 41 -7.11 -19.33 -6.09
C TYR A 41 -8.24 -19.42 -7.13
N MET A 42 -8.13 -20.35 -8.10
CA MET A 42 -9.15 -20.54 -9.13
C MET A 42 -10.47 -21.03 -8.53
N ILE A 43 -10.44 -21.97 -7.59
CA ILE A 43 -11.65 -22.43 -6.89
C ILE A 43 -12.35 -21.24 -6.21
N TYR A 44 -11.58 -20.36 -5.57
CA TYR A 44 -12.13 -19.17 -4.93
C TYR A 44 -12.78 -18.20 -5.93
N ILE A 45 -12.13 -17.94 -7.07
CA ILE A 45 -12.65 -17.09 -8.14
C ILE A 45 -13.93 -17.65 -8.76
N GLU A 46 -14.00 -18.98 -8.98
CA GLU A 46 -15.20 -19.64 -9.50
C GLU A 46 -16.37 -19.51 -8.54
N GLN A 47 -16.16 -19.74 -7.26
CA GLN A 47 -17.19 -19.57 -6.22
C GLN A 47 -17.69 -18.12 -6.15
N ALA A 48 -16.79 -17.15 -6.34
CA ALA A 48 -17.14 -15.75 -6.36
C ALA A 48 -18.01 -15.39 -7.57
N LYS A 49 -17.74 -15.95 -8.75
CA LYS A 49 -18.57 -15.77 -9.96
C LYS A 49 -19.98 -16.33 -9.80
N GLU A 50 -20.12 -17.50 -9.17
CA GLU A 50 -21.42 -18.12 -8.92
C GLU A 50 -22.32 -17.27 -8.02
N GLN A 51 -21.74 -16.40 -7.22
CA GLN A 51 -22.45 -15.48 -6.33
C GLN A 51 -22.82 -14.14 -6.98
N ASP A 52 -22.69 -14.03 -8.31
CA ASP A 52 -23.00 -12.83 -9.12
C ASP A 52 -22.23 -11.58 -8.67
N LEU A 53 -21.00 -11.80 -8.16
CA LEU A 53 -20.12 -10.75 -7.72
C LEU A 53 -19.34 -10.19 -8.90
N GLU A 54 -19.40 -8.88 -9.07
CA GLU A 54 -18.55 -8.16 -9.99
C GLU A 54 -17.08 -8.32 -9.58
N LEU A 55 -16.38 -9.23 -10.25
CA LEU A 55 -15.00 -9.55 -9.91
C LEU A 55 -14.11 -8.40 -10.39
N ALA A 56 -13.45 -7.72 -9.47
CA ALA A 56 -12.52 -6.66 -9.81
C ALA A 56 -11.42 -7.19 -10.75
N GLY A 57 -11.08 -6.41 -11.77
CA GLY A 57 -10.10 -6.79 -12.79
C GLY A 57 -8.75 -7.25 -12.21
N GLU A 58 -8.37 -6.69 -11.05
CA GLU A 58 -7.14 -7.05 -10.33
C GLU A 58 -7.06 -8.54 -9.93
N PHE A 59 -8.19 -9.15 -9.58
CA PHE A 59 -8.23 -10.58 -9.25
C PHE A 59 -8.02 -11.44 -10.49
N LEU A 60 -8.57 -11.03 -11.65
CA LEU A 60 -8.38 -11.74 -12.92
C LEU A 60 -6.94 -11.57 -13.42
N GLU A 61 -6.35 -10.40 -13.26
CA GLU A 61 -4.95 -10.14 -13.59
C GLU A 61 -4.03 -11.05 -12.78
N MET A 62 -4.26 -11.17 -11.47
CA MET A 62 -3.48 -12.07 -10.62
C MET A 62 -3.67 -13.54 -11.01
N ALA A 63 -4.88 -13.97 -11.35
CA ALA A 63 -5.13 -15.31 -11.87
C ALA A 63 -4.31 -15.58 -13.13
N ALA A 64 -4.31 -14.65 -14.09
CA ALA A 64 -3.52 -14.75 -15.31
C ALA A 64 -2.01 -14.82 -15.01
N ARG A 65 -1.51 -14.02 -14.07
CA ARG A 65 -0.11 -14.05 -13.62
C ARG A 65 0.26 -15.40 -13.03
N LEU A 66 -0.57 -16.01 -12.19
CA LEU A 66 -0.33 -17.33 -11.62
C LEU A 66 -0.32 -18.43 -12.68
N VAL A 67 -1.25 -18.38 -13.66
CA VAL A 67 -1.28 -19.31 -14.80
C VAL A 67 -0.01 -19.17 -15.62
N TYR A 68 0.43 -17.93 -15.88
CA TYR A 68 1.67 -17.65 -16.60
C TYR A 68 2.88 -18.27 -15.92
N ILE A 69 3.06 -18.04 -14.61
CA ILE A 69 4.17 -18.61 -13.81
C ILE A 69 4.15 -20.14 -13.90
N LYS A 70 2.98 -20.76 -13.76
CA LYS A 70 2.84 -22.22 -13.87
C LYS A 70 3.25 -22.70 -15.26
N THR A 71 2.83 -22.00 -16.32
CA THR A 71 3.13 -22.37 -17.71
C THR A 71 4.63 -22.28 -17.98
N VAL A 72 5.28 -21.18 -17.58
CA VAL A 72 6.72 -21.00 -17.76
C VAL A 72 7.53 -22.02 -16.95
N SER A 73 7.04 -22.41 -15.76
CA SER A 73 7.65 -23.44 -14.93
C SER A 73 7.66 -24.85 -15.57
N LEU A 74 6.81 -25.09 -16.56
CA LEU A 74 6.76 -26.35 -17.30
C LEU A 74 7.68 -26.36 -18.53
N LEU A 75 8.25 -25.21 -18.91
CA LEU A 75 9.16 -25.09 -20.03
C LEU A 75 10.59 -25.48 -19.64
N PRO A 76 11.44 -25.89 -20.61
CA PRO A 76 12.81 -26.33 -20.33
C PRO A 76 13.77 -25.22 -19.88
N LYS A 77 13.30 -23.98 -19.67
CA LYS A 77 14.08 -22.85 -19.17
C LYS A 77 13.53 -22.41 -17.82
N PRO A 78 13.93 -23.01 -16.70
CA PRO A 78 13.38 -22.70 -15.39
C PRO A 78 13.79 -21.33 -14.84
N GLU A 79 14.87 -20.73 -15.33
CA GLU A 79 15.42 -19.46 -14.79
C GLU A 79 14.40 -18.31 -14.81
N GLU A 80 13.69 -18.15 -15.94
CA GLU A 80 12.66 -17.10 -16.08
C GLU A 80 11.47 -17.32 -15.12
N ALA A 81 11.07 -18.58 -14.95
CA ALA A 81 9.99 -18.93 -14.01
C ALA A 81 10.39 -18.63 -12.57
N ASP A 82 11.64 -18.90 -12.21
CA ASP A 82 12.16 -18.66 -10.86
C ASP A 82 12.25 -17.16 -10.53
N GLU A 83 12.60 -16.33 -11.51
CA GLU A 83 12.62 -14.87 -11.33
C GLU A 83 11.22 -14.32 -11.04
N ILE A 84 10.23 -14.69 -11.87
CA ILE A 84 8.85 -14.22 -11.72
C ILE A 84 8.23 -14.76 -10.41
N LYS A 85 8.55 -16.01 -10.05
CA LYS A 85 8.14 -16.61 -8.77
C LYS A 85 8.71 -15.82 -7.59
N LYS A 86 9.99 -15.46 -7.63
CA LYS A 86 10.65 -14.67 -6.59
C LYS A 86 10.07 -13.26 -6.48
N GLU A 87 9.74 -12.64 -7.60
CA GLU A 87 9.08 -11.33 -7.60
C GLU A 87 7.72 -11.37 -6.89
N LEU A 88 6.88 -12.36 -7.24
CA LEU A 88 5.59 -12.55 -6.57
C LEU A 88 5.75 -12.85 -5.08
N GLN A 89 6.71 -13.69 -4.73
CA GLN A 89 7.05 -14.02 -3.35
C GLN A 89 7.49 -12.78 -2.57
N GLY A 90 8.35 -11.94 -3.16
CA GLY A 90 8.77 -10.66 -2.57
C GLY A 90 7.60 -9.74 -2.28
N ALA A 91 6.69 -9.58 -3.25
CA ALA A 91 5.48 -8.78 -3.09
C ALA A 91 4.57 -9.29 -1.96
N LEU A 92 4.41 -10.60 -1.82
CA LEU A 92 3.63 -11.20 -0.74
C LEU A 92 4.27 -11.00 0.64
N ILE A 93 5.58 -11.12 0.74
CA ILE A 93 6.31 -10.89 2.00
C ILE A 93 6.19 -9.42 2.39
N GLU A 94 6.43 -8.50 1.46
CA GLU A 94 6.31 -7.06 1.69
C GLU A 94 4.89 -6.69 2.15
N TYR A 95 3.87 -7.18 1.45
CA TYR A 95 2.48 -6.93 1.82
C TYR A 95 2.15 -7.49 3.22
N SER A 96 2.67 -8.66 3.57
CA SER A 96 2.47 -9.25 4.90
C SER A 96 3.08 -8.40 6.01
N LEU A 97 4.26 -7.81 5.77
CA LEU A 97 4.92 -6.90 6.70
C LEU A 97 4.16 -5.59 6.84
N CYS A 98 3.71 -5.01 5.73
CA CYS A 98 2.87 -3.80 5.74
C CYS A 98 1.57 -4.02 6.52
N LYS A 99 0.90 -5.15 6.29
CA LYS A 99 -0.34 -5.51 7.02
C LYS A 99 -0.10 -5.66 8.53
N LYS A 100 1.02 -6.26 8.92
CA LYS A 100 1.42 -6.36 10.34
C LYS A 100 1.68 -4.98 10.94
N ALA A 101 2.45 -4.15 10.26
CA ALA A 101 2.72 -2.78 10.71
C ALA A 101 1.44 -1.94 10.81
N ALA A 102 0.54 -2.06 9.84
CA ALA A 102 -0.76 -1.38 9.88
C ALA A 102 -1.61 -1.82 11.08
N GLY A 103 -1.57 -3.13 11.43
CA GLY A 103 -2.22 -3.64 12.63
C GLY A 103 -1.66 -3.04 13.93
N GLU A 104 -0.35 -2.92 14.02
CA GLU A 104 0.32 -2.28 15.18
C GLU A 104 -0.04 -0.79 15.26
N LEU A 105 0.01 -0.06 14.15
CA LEU A 105 -0.39 1.35 14.09
C LEU A 105 -1.86 1.55 14.45
N LYS A 106 -2.75 0.66 14.01
CA LYS A 106 -4.17 0.70 14.38
C LYS A 106 -4.36 0.58 15.89
N ASN A 107 -3.58 -0.29 16.55
CA ASN A 107 -3.64 -0.46 18.00
C ASN A 107 -3.08 0.75 18.76
N MET A 108 -2.15 1.50 18.15
CA MET A 108 -1.59 2.73 18.72
C MET A 108 -2.46 3.96 18.44
N PHE A 109 -3.45 3.84 17.55
CA PHE A 109 -4.30 4.95 17.16
C PHE A 109 -5.28 5.30 18.29
N CYS A 110 -5.10 6.48 18.88
CA CYS A 110 -5.93 7.02 19.96
C CYS A 110 -6.80 8.21 19.51
N GLY A 111 -6.94 8.43 18.20
CA GLY A 111 -7.64 9.58 17.65
C GLY A 111 -9.13 9.67 18.02
N HIS A 112 -9.76 8.55 18.36
CA HIS A 112 -11.14 8.53 18.83
C HIS A 112 -11.30 9.04 20.28
N ASP A 113 -10.23 8.98 21.06
CA ASP A 113 -10.21 9.39 22.48
C ASP A 113 -9.69 10.83 22.65
N ILE A 114 -9.23 11.46 21.57
CA ILE A 114 -8.70 12.81 21.57
C ILE A 114 -9.78 13.78 21.09
N PHE A 115 -10.34 14.52 22.02
CA PHE A 115 -11.29 15.59 21.70
C PHE A 115 -10.52 16.87 21.35
N VAL A 116 -10.64 17.29 20.11
CA VAL A 116 -10.09 18.56 19.63
C VAL A 116 -11.22 19.53 19.35
N ARG A 117 -10.97 20.80 19.65
CA ARG A 117 -11.93 21.85 19.30
C ARG A 117 -12.00 21.96 17.77
N SER A 118 -13.22 22.01 17.23
CA SER A 118 -13.42 22.32 15.82
C SER A 118 -12.72 23.63 15.43
N PRO A 119 -12.09 23.72 14.24
CA PRO A 119 -11.47 24.94 13.78
C PRO A 119 -12.46 26.10 13.87
N GLY A 120 -12.08 27.15 14.59
CA GLY A 120 -12.92 28.37 14.70
C GLY A 120 -13.05 29.00 13.31
N LYS A 121 -14.28 29.42 12.97
CA LYS A 121 -14.48 30.24 11.77
C LYS A 121 -13.85 31.61 12.02
N ILE A 122 -12.63 31.80 11.49
CA ILE A 122 -12.00 33.12 11.50
C ILE A 122 -12.74 33.96 10.48
N LYS A 123 -13.46 34.98 10.93
CA LYS A 123 -13.98 36.00 10.03
C LYS A 123 -12.76 36.79 9.54
N LEU A 124 -12.31 36.50 8.33
CA LEU A 124 -11.33 37.32 7.66
C LEU A 124 -11.98 38.66 7.41
N ASP A 125 -11.44 39.71 8.04
CA ASP A 125 -11.83 41.07 7.72
C ASP A 125 -11.37 41.31 6.26
N SER A 126 -12.32 41.56 5.38
CA SER A 126 -12.03 41.68 3.93
C SER A 126 -11.31 42.99 3.59
N GLU A 127 -11.20 43.88 4.53
CA GLU A 127 -10.44 45.12 4.38
C GLU A 127 -8.98 44.89 4.84
N TYR A 128 -8.09 44.72 3.88
CA TYR A 128 -6.65 44.74 4.14
C TYR A 128 -6.22 46.15 4.52
N LYS A 129 -6.03 46.41 5.82
CA LYS A 129 -5.41 47.63 6.33
C LYS A 129 -3.88 47.46 6.27
N LEU A 130 -3.26 48.23 5.41
CA LEU A 130 -1.81 48.29 5.31
C LEU A 130 -1.20 48.70 6.65
N CYS A 131 -0.82 47.73 7.48
CA CYS A 131 -0.26 47.99 8.83
C CYS A 131 1.28 48.25 8.78
N HIS A 132 1.89 48.08 7.63
CA HIS A 132 3.35 48.12 7.52
C HIS A 132 3.79 49.09 6.38
N PRO A 133 4.80 49.93 6.62
CA PRO A 133 5.36 50.74 5.56
C PRO A 133 6.07 49.86 4.51
N PRO A 134 6.11 50.27 3.22
CA PRO A 134 6.73 49.48 2.14
C PRO A 134 8.20 49.14 2.41
N SER A 135 8.92 49.93 3.20
CA SER A 135 10.29 49.65 3.62
C SER A 135 10.48 48.32 4.34
N ARG A 136 9.48 47.86 5.11
CA ARG A 136 9.54 46.55 5.79
C ARG A 136 9.56 45.39 4.82
N LEU A 137 8.94 45.51 3.66
CA LEU A 137 9.01 44.49 2.61
C LEU A 137 10.44 44.40 2.05
N VAL A 138 11.10 45.54 1.85
CA VAL A 138 12.48 45.59 1.39
C VAL A 138 13.42 45.00 2.43
N ASP A 139 13.23 45.30 3.72
CA ASP A 139 14.03 44.76 4.81
C ASP A 139 13.84 43.21 4.91
N ALA A 140 12.62 42.74 4.78
CA ALA A 140 12.34 41.28 4.78
C ALA A 140 13.00 40.59 3.57
N PHE A 141 12.95 41.19 2.40
CA PHE A 141 13.59 40.68 1.20
C PHE A 141 15.09 40.60 1.34
N LEU A 142 15.73 41.66 1.84
CA LEU A 142 17.18 41.71 2.09
C LEU A 142 17.59 40.65 3.13
N ASN A 143 16.81 40.44 4.20
CA ASN A 143 17.07 39.41 5.19
C ASN A 143 16.98 37.98 4.61
N ILE A 144 16.05 37.74 3.70
CA ILE A 144 15.96 36.46 3.00
C ILE A 144 17.16 36.24 2.10
N CYS A 145 17.57 37.27 1.33
CA CYS A 145 18.74 37.18 0.49
C CYS A 145 20.02 36.89 1.32
N LEU A 146 20.17 37.52 2.48
CA LEU A 146 21.31 37.27 3.37
C LEU A 146 21.32 35.85 3.97
N LEU A 147 20.16 35.29 4.27
CA LEU A 147 20.06 33.92 4.76
C LEU A 147 20.51 32.90 3.72
N TYR A 148 20.20 33.14 2.44
CA TYR A 148 20.61 32.23 1.35
C TYR A 148 22.06 32.44 0.88
N THR A 149 22.68 33.60 1.20
CA THR A 149 24.07 33.91 0.81
C THR A 149 25.07 33.69 1.94
N SER A 150 24.61 33.43 3.17
CA SER A 150 25.49 33.06 4.27
C SER A 150 26.08 31.66 4.05
N PRO A 151 27.41 31.48 4.07
CA PRO A 151 28.03 30.18 3.96
C PRO A 151 27.53 29.29 5.12
N SER A 152 27.17 28.06 4.81
CA SER A 152 26.76 27.09 5.79
C SER A 152 27.89 26.83 6.81
N PRO A 153 27.62 26.65 8.10
CA PRO A 153 28.64 26.29 9.08
C PRO A 153 29.45 25.03 8.72
N ARG A 154 29.00 24.25 7.75
CA ARG A 154 29.70 23.07 7.24
C ARG A 154 30.80 23.37 6.23
N ASP A 155 30.80 24.57 5.63
CA ASP A 155 31.77 24.94 4.61
C ASP A 155 33.04 25.59 5.21
N SER A 156 33.11 25.75 6.52
CA SER A 156 34.24 26.37 7.25
C SER A 156 35.25 25.38 7.83
N THR A 157 35.19 24.09 7.47
CA THR A 157 36.20 23.10 7.83
C THR A 157 36.88 22.54 6.58
N SER A 158 37.84 23.30 6.07
CA SER A 158 38.93 22.85 5.18
C SER A 158 40.24 23.42 5.67
#